data_d5b73255dd39a303835bbc26ce45c546
#
_entry.id   d5b73255dd39a303835bbc26ce45c546
#
_cell.length_a   1.000
_cell.length_b   1.000
_cell.length_c   1.000
_cell.angle_alpha   90.00
_cell.angle_beta   90.00
_cell.angle_gamma   90.00
#
_symmetry.space_group_name_H-M   'P 1'
#
loop_
_entity.id
_entity.type
_entity.pdbx_description
1 polymer ?
#
loop_
_entity_poly.entity_id
_entity_poly.type
_entity_poly.pdbx_seq_one_letter_code
_entity_poly.pdbx_strand_id
1 'polypeptide(L)'
;KNFSFSVKLTKSDLYIFAMLLLFAVNLYVYMSGAFSYPYLEDDDSWAHAFGVKYVSMNLNVFDKETDYVSYINPYPPTYDILLGILHQTNDSVYWTIKFFNALIISLSTIFFYFFVKEISGSKDKALFAAFALVSIPAFMSHFIWAISIAVPLYFVAFYALERIKHDKKWWIIAGVVMATPFTATPTHSTYFGLFFVFLMLAHPHVKAE
;
A
#
# COMPACT_ATOMS: atom_id res chain seq x y z
N LYS A 1 32.91 -29.85 -17.57
CA LYS A 1 33.18 -28.62 -16.77
C LYS A 1 32.13 -28.54 -15.70
N ASN A 2 32.49 -28.88 -14.46
CA ASN A 2 31.59 -28.70 -13.30
C ASN A 2 31.52 -27.22 -12.98
N PHE A 3 30.36 -26.59 -13.21
CA PHE A 3 30.07 -25.24 -12.75
C PHE A 3 29.74 -25.32 -11.25
N SER A 4 30.67 -24.95 -10.39
CA SER A 4 30.39 -24.76 -8.97
C SER A 4 29.97 -23.31 -8.75
N PHE A 5 28.70 -23.07 -8.47
CA PHE A 5 28.18 -21.76 -8.10
C PHE A 5 28.26 -21.62 -6.58
N SER A 6 29.19 -20.81 -6.07
CA SER A 6 29.27 -20.51 -4.64
C SER A 6 28.70 -19.12 -4.39
N VAL A 7 27.53 -19.02 -3.75
CA VAL A 7 26.94 -17.76 -3.29
C VAL A 7 27.44 -17.48 -1.87
N LYS A 8 28.21 -16.41 -1.67
CA LYS A 8 28.56 -15.93 -0.34
C LYS A 8 27.42 -15.02 0.16
N LEU A 9 26.58 -15.52 1.06
CA LEU A 9 25.57 -14.71 1.74
C LEU A 9 26.24 -13.77 2.74
N THR A 10 25.95 -12.49 2.61
CA THR A 10 26.33 -11.47 3.59
C THR A 10 25.26 -11.34 4.68
N LYS A 11 25.59 -10.76 5.83
CA LYS A 11 24.59 -10.44 6.87
C LYS A 11 23.47 -9.53 6.30
N SER A 12 23.79 -8.66 5.34
CA SER A 12 22.80 -7.81 4.68
C SER A 12 21.78 -8.60 3.86
N ASP A 13 22.24 -9.66 3.18
CA ASP A 13 21.38 -10.51 2.36
C ASP A 13 20.37 -11.29 3.22
N LEU A 14 20.76 -11.68 4.45
CA LEU A 14 19.88 -12.34 5.40
C LEU A 14 18.72 -11.44 5.82
N TYR A 15 18.94 -10.13 6.02
CA TYR A 15 17.83 -9.19 6.31
C TYR A 15 16.89 -9.02 5.14
N ILE A 16 17.41 -8.95 3.92
CA ILE A 16 16.59 -8.87 2.70
C ILE A 16 15.77 -10.15 2.57
N PHE A 17 16.41 -11.31 2.75
CA PHE A 17 15.71 -12.59 2.68
C PHE A 17 14.60 -12.71 3.75
N ALA A 18 14.90 -12.35 5.02
CA ALA A 18 13.90 -12.37 6.10
C ALA A 18 12.73 -11.42 5.80
N MET A 19 13.01 -10.24 5.22
CA MET A 19 11.98 -9.28 4.83
C MET A 19 11.10 -9.82 3.69
N LEU A 20 11.70 -10.44 2.68
CA LEU A 20 10.96 -11.05 1.56
C LEU A 20 10.14 -12.25 2.03
N LEU A 21 10.67 -13.04 2.95
CA LEU A 21 9.93 -14.15 3.56
C LEU A 21 8.71 -13.64 4.34
N LEU A 22 8.90 -12.59 5.13
CA LEU A 22 7.82 -11.95 5.88
C LEU A 22 6.74 -11.40 4.95
N PHE A 23 7.13 -10.73 3.87
CA PHE A 23 6.22 -10.27 2.83
C PHE A 23 5.45 -11.44 2.17
N ALA A 24 6.15 -12.52 1.81
CA ALA A 24 5.52 -13.68 1.17
C ALA A 24 4.52 -14.38 2.11
N VAL A 25 4.86 -14.53 3.39
CA VAL A 25 3.95 -15.09 4.39
C VAL A 25 2.73 -14.19 4.57
N ASN A 26 2.92 -12.88 4.66
CA ASN A 26 1.83 -11.93 4.80
C ASN A 26 0.90 -11.95 3.57
N LEU A 27 1.47 -11.96 2.36
CA LEU A 27 0.70 -12.08 1.12
C LEU A 27 -0.09 -13.39 1.09
N TYR A 28 0.53 -14.51 1.48
CA TYR A 28 -0.14 -15.80 1.55
C TYR A 28 -1.33 -15.78 2.53
N VAL A 29 -1.15 -15.21 3.72
CA VAL A 29 -2.21 -15.12 4.74
C VAL A 29 -3.39 -14.28 4.22
N TYR A 30 -3.14 -13.11 3.64
CA TYR A 30 -4.20 -12.26 3.10
C TYR A 30 -4.89 -12.89 1.88
N MET A 31 -4.15 -13.51 0.98
CA MET A 31 -4.73 -14.25 -0.13
C MET A 31 -5.58 -15.42 0.36
N SER A 32 -5.09 -16.21 1.32
CA SER A 32 -5.86 -17.32 1.87
C SER A 32 -7.16 -16.85 2.50
N GLY A 33 -7.15 -15.71 3.23
CA GLY A 33 -8.36 -15.09 3.76
C GLY A 33 -9.31 -14.65 2.65
N ALA A 34 -8.83 -13.84 1.71
CA ALA A 34 -9.66 -13.30 0.62
C ALA A 34 -10.29 -14.40 -0.27
N PHE A 35 -9.57 -15.50 -0.51
CA PHE A 35 -10.05 -16.59 -1.37
C PHE A 35 -10.72 -17.75 -0.60
N SER A 36 -10.81 -17.68 0.73
CA SER A 36 -11.57 -18.64 1.53
C SER A 36 -13.07 -18.57 1.28
N TYR A 37 -13.54 -17.41 0.80
CA TYR A 37 -14.93 -17.17 0.44
C TYR A 37 -15.08 -16.97 -1.08
N PRO A 38 -16.06 -17.60 -1.73
CA PRO A 38 -16.16 -17.55 -3.20
C PRO A 38 -16.60 -16.18 -3.74
N TYR A 39 -17.34 -15.41 -2.95
CA TYR A 39 -17.85 -14.09 -3.32
C TYR A 39 -17.08 -12.97 -2.63
N LEU A 40 -17.53 -11.73 -2.81
CA LEU A 40 -17.08 -10.58 -2.03
C LEU A 40 -17.84 -10.53 -0.70
N GLU A 41 -17.19 -10.04 0.35
CA GLU A 41 -17.67 -10.25 1.73
C GLU A 41 -18.62 -9.17 2.21
N ASP A 42 -18.50 -7.94 1.69
CA ASP A 42 -19.25 -6.78 2.19
C ASP A 42 -19.66 -5.81 1.08
N ASP A 43 -20.45 -4.80 1.43
CA ASP A 43 -21.01 -3.80 0.52
C ASP A 43 -19.90 -2.96 -0.14
N ASP A 44 -18.86 -2.59 0.61
CA ASP A 44 -17.74 -1.81 0.08
C ASP A 44 -17.00 -2.58 -1.01
N SER A 45 -16.78 -3.86 -0.79
CA SER A 45 -16.13 -4.76 -1.76
C SER A 45 -16.92 -4.85 -3.07
N TRP A 46 -18.24 -4.98 -2.97
CA TRP A 46 -19.13 -5.01 -4.13
C TRP A 46 -19.14 -3.70 -4.88
N ALA A 47 -19.14 -2.60 -4.16
CA ALA A 47 -19.08 -1.28 -4.76
C ALA A 47 -17.79 -1.07 -5.55
N HIS A 48 -16.66 -1.40 -4.95
CA HIS A 48 -15.38 -1.35 -5.65
C HIS A 48 -15.35 -2.30 -6.86
N ALA A 49 -16.02 -3.47 -6.78
CA ALA A 49 -16.13 -4.37 -7.93
C ALA A 49 -16.89 -3.72 -9.09
N PHE A 50 -17.99 -3.01 -8.81
CA PHE A 50 -18.71 -2.25 -9.83
C PHE A 50 -17.85 -1.13 -10.41
N GLY A 51 -17.17 -0.35 -9.56
CA GLY A 51 -16.26 0.71 -9.98
C GLY A 51 -15.14 0.20 -10.88
N VAL A 52 -14.46 -0.87 -10.46
CA VAL A 52 -13.39 -1.54 -11.21
C VAL A 52 -13.87 -2.00 -12.58
N LYS A 53 -15.04 -2.69 -12.63
CA LYS A 53 -15.61 -3.16 -13.89
C LYS A 53 -16.03 -1.99 -14.79
N TYR A 54 -16.66 -0.97 -14.21
CA TYR A 54 -17.04 0.23 -14.97
C TYR A 54 -15.81 0.90 -15.59
N VAL A 55 -14.76 1.15 -14.82
CA VAL A 55 -13.51 1.74 -15.32
C VAL A 55 -12.88 0.90 -16.41
N SER A 56 -12.83 -0.42 -16.24
CA SER A 56 -12.22 -1.31 -17.23
C SER A 56 -12.96 -1.34 -18.56
N MET A 57 -14.28 -1.13 -18.56
CA MET A 57 -15.12 -1.13 -19.77
C MET A 57 -15.18 0.23 -20.47
N ASN A 58 -15.28 1.31 -19.68
CA ASN A 58 -15.56 2.64 -20.22
C ASN A 58 -14.31 3.54 -20.28
N LEU A 59 -13.21 3.16 -19.62
CA LEU A 59 -11.98 3.95 -19.48
C LEU A 59 -12.24 5.37 -18.93
N ASN A 60 -13.34 5.52 -18.19
CA ASN A 60 -13.83 6.78 -17.64
C ASN A 60 -14.40 6.52 -16.24
N VAL A 61 -14.29 7.50 -15.34
CA VAL A 61 -14.83 7.47 -13.98
C VAL A 61 -15.85 8.60 -13.71
N PHE A 62 -16.05 9.49 -14.66
CA PHE A 62 -16.82 10.73 -14.47
C PHE A 62 -18.12 10.78 -15.28
N ASP A 63 -18.50 9.69 -15.92
CA ASP A 63 -19.75 9.65 -16.66
C ASP A 63 -20.95 9.60 -15.70
N LYS A 64 -21.80 10.62 -15.77
CA LYS A 64 -22.92 10.80 -14.86
C LYS A 64 -24.22 10.12 -15.32
N GLU A 65 -24.21 9.49 -16.48
CA GLU A 65 -25.43 8.98 -17.11
C GLU A 65 -25.82 7.56 -16.70
N THR A 66 -25.04 6.91 -15.83
CA THR A 66 -25.33 5.54 -15.41
C THR A 66 -25.59 5.45 -13.91
N ASP A 67 -26.60 4.69 -13.51
CA ASP A 67 -26.95 4.42 -12.10
C ASP A 67 -25.78 3.80 -11.29
N TYR A 68 -24.84 3.19 -12.00
CA TYR A 68 -23.62 2.62 -11.38
C TYR A 68 -22.64 3.68 -10.84
N VAL A 69 -22.66 4.89 -11.41
CA VAL A 69 -21.77 6.00 -11.01
C VAL A 69 -22.24 6.64 -9.72
N SER A 70 -23.50 6.53 -9.35
CA SER A 70 -24.03 7.09 -8.10
C SER A 70 -23.36 6.49 -6.85
N TYR A 71 -22.89 5.26 -6.94
CA TYR A 71 -22.19 4.61 -5.85
C TYR A 71 -20.72 5.02 -5.75
N ILE A 72 -20.04 5.24 -6.89
CA ILE A 72 -18.66 5.75 -6.90
C ILE A 72 -18.63 7.23 -6.45
N ASN A 73 -19.74 7.93 -6.54
CA ASN A 73 -19.83 9.38 -6.34
C ASN A 73 -19.41 9.89 -4.95
N PRO A 74 -19.53 9.18 -3.82
CA PRO A 74 -18.95 9.61 -2.56
C PRO A 74 -17.48 9.24 -2.41
N TYR A 75 -16.93 8.30 -3.21
CA TYR A 75 -15.55 7.86 -3.12
C TYR A 75 -14.72 8.43 -4.27
N PRO A 76 -13.57 9.03 -3.98
CA PRO A 76 -12.61 9.39 -5.02
C PRO A 76 -12.13 8.12 -5.75
N PRO A 77 -11.99 8.17 -7.08
CA PRO A 77 -11.94 6.96 -7.90
C PRO A 77 -10.56 6.30 -8.04
N THR A 78 -9.52 6.80 -7.39
CA THR A 78 -8.13 6.32 -7.64
C THR A 78 -7.96 4.83 -7.39
N TYR A 79 -8.60 4.29 -6.34
CA TYR A 79 -8.53 2.86 -6.05
C TYR A 79 -9.17 2.03 -7.18
N ASP A 80 -10.35 2.43 -7.63
CA ASP A 80 -11.09 1.73 -8.69
C ASP A 80 -10.42 1.90 -10.05
N ILE A 81 -9.80 3.07 -10.32
CA ILE A 81 -8.99 3.29 -11.54
C ILE A 81 -7.80 2.32 -11.56
N LEU A 82 -7.05 2.25 -10.46
CA LEU A 82 -5.89 1.36 -10.38
C LEU A 82 -6.29 -0.09 -10.63
N LEU A 83 -7.33 -0.56 -9.91
CA LEU A 83 -7.78 -1.93 -10.05
C LEU A 83 -8.48 -2.19 -11.40
N GLY A 84 -9.15 -1.20 -11.97
CA GLY A 84 -9.74 -1.28 -13.31
C GLY A 84 -8.69 -1.45 -14.42
N ILE A 85 -7.56 -0.75 -14.30
CA ILE A 85 -6.41 -0.96 -15.19
C ILE A 85 -5.83 -2.38 -15.01
N LEU A 86 -5.65 -2.81 -13.77
CA LEU A 86 -5.14 -4.15 -13.46
C LEU A 86 -6.12 -5.26 -13.89
N HIS A 87 -7.42 -4.98 -13.86
CA HIS A 87 -8.44 -5.92 -14.35
C HIS A 87 -8.32 -6.25 -15.84
N GLN A 88 -7.73 -5.39 -16.64
CA GLN A 88 -7.46 -5.66 -18.05
C GLN A 88 -6.45 -6.80 -18.28
N THR A 89 -5.75 -7.24 -17.22
CA THR A 89 -4.81 -8.35 -17.28
C THR A 89 -5.48 -9.72 -17.11
N ASN A 90 -6.75 -9.76 -16.73
CA ASN A 90 -7.53 -11.00 -16.54
C ASN A 90 -9.04 -10.74 -16.64
N ASP A 91 -9.83 -11.78 -16.83
CA ASP A 91 -11.28 -11.68 -17.08
C ASP A 91 -12.14 -11.70 -15.80
N SER A 92 -11.53 -11.87 -14.62
CA SER A 92 -12.24 -11.99 -13.34
C SER A 92 -12.07 -10.78 -12.45
N VAL A 93 -13.12 -9.97 -12.30
CA VAL A 93 -13.11 -8.84 -11.38
C VAL A 93 -12.87 -9.28 -9.93
N TYR A 94 -13.46 -10.42 -9.51
CA TYR A 94 -13.25 -10.97 -8.17
C TYR A 94 -11.80 -11.33 -7.90
N TRP A 95 -11.17 -11.99 -8.86
CA TRP A 95 -9.76 -12.35 -8.74
C TRP A 95 -8.89 -11.09 -8.68
N THR A 96 -9.13 -10.14 -9.58
CA THR A 96 -8.40 -8.87 -9.63
C THR A 96 -8.43 -8.16 -8.28
N ILE A 97 -9.63 -7.94 -7.74
CA ILE A 97 -9.80 -7.19 -6.50
C ILE A 97 -9.15 -7.94 -5.33
N LYS A 98 -9.43 -9.23 -5.17
CA LYS A 98 -8.89 -10.03 -4.07
C LYS A 98 -7.37 -10.13 -4.11
N PHE A 99 -6.81 -10.44 -5.27
CA PHE A 99 -5.36 -10.62 -5.42
C PHE A 99 -4.61 -9.30 -5.25
N PHE A 100 -5.02 -8.27 -6.01
CA PHE A 100 -4.28 -7.00 -5.98
C PHE A 100 -4.47 -6.24 -4.67
N ASN A 101 -5.65 -6.33 -4.03
CA ASN A 101 -5.82 -5.79 -2.70
C ASN A 101 -4.87 -6.45 -1.69
N ALA A 102 -4.81 -7.77 -1.65
CA ALA A 102 -3.88 -8.52 -0.80
C ALA A 102 -2.41 -8.17 -1.09
N LEU A 103 -2.05 -8.02 -2.37
CA LEU A 103 -0.70 -7.62 -2.79
C LEU A 103 -0.36 -6.21 -2.30
N ILE A 104 -1.25 -5.24 -2.51
CA ILE A 104 -1.06 -3.83 -2.12
C ILE A 104 -0.86 -3.73 -0.59
N ILE A 105 -1.72 -4.38 0.18
CA ILE A 105 -1.60 -4.41 1.65
C ILE A 105 -0.28 -5.05 2.07
N SER A 106 0.11 -6.15 1.45
CA SER A 106 1.35 -6.85 1.79
C SER A 106 2.60 -6.01 1.49
N LEU A 107 2.57 -5.16 0.47
CA LEU A 107 3.66 -4.23 0.15
C LEU A 107 3.91 -3.24 1.29
N SER A 108 2.91 -2.92 2.11
CA SER A 108 3.07 -2.05 3.28
C SER A 108 4.12 -2.57 4.26
N THR A 109 4.29 -3.89 4.38
CA THR A 109 5.30 -4.52 5.22
C THR A 109 6.72 -4.12 4.78
N ILE A 110 6.97 -4.11 3.47
CA ILE A 110 8.26 -3.72 2.88
C ILE A 110 8.52 -2.24 3.11
N PHE A 111 7.53 -1.39 2.83
CA PHE A 111 7.67 0.05 2.98
C PHE A 111 7.84 0.45 4.45
N PHE A 112 7.12 -0.18 5.35
CA PHE A 112 7.27 0.02 6.79
C PHE A 112 8.65 -0.38 7.30
N TYR A 113 9.20 -1.51 6.83
CA TYR A 113 10.58 -1.90 7.15
C TYR A 113 11.59 -0.81 6.76
N PHE A 114 11.50 -0.27 5.54
CA PHE A 114 12.41 0.78 5.11
C PHE A 114 12.24 2.06 5.92
N PHE A 115 11.01 2.43 6.23
CA PHE A 115 10.71 3.59 7.06
C PHE A 115 11.32 3.44 8.47
N VAL A 116 11.05 2.33 9.17
CA VAL A 116 11.61 2.10 10.51
C VAL A 116 13.14 1.99 10.48
N LYS A 117 13.70 1.38 9.44
CA LYS A 117 15.15 1.33 9.27
C LYS A 117 15.76 2.72 9.14
N GLU A 118 15.12 3.62 8.41
CA GLU A 118 15.60 4.98 8.22
C GLU A 118 15.58 5.79 9.53
N ILE A 119 14.47 5.69 10.29
CA ILE A 119 14.33 6.39 11.57
C ILE A 119 15.27 5.84 12.64
N SER A 120 15.32 4.50 12.76
CA SER A 120 16.04 3.85 13.86
C SER A 120 17.53 3.63 13.59
N GLY A 121 17.96 3.76 12.33
CA GLY A 121 19.31 3.39 11.88
C GLY A 121 19.64 1.90 12.03
N SER A 122 18.68 1.03 12.36
CA SER A 122 18.90 -0.38 12.73
C SER A 122 18.04 -1.33 11.90
N LYS A 123 18.70 -2.28 11.22
CA LYS A 123 18.01 -3.33 10.47
C LYS A 123 17.27 -4.30 11.40
N ASP A 124 17.81 -4.58 12.58
CA ASP A 124 17.20 -5.49 13.57
C ASP A 124 15.88 -4.89 14.07
N LYS A 125 15.88 -3.61 14.47
CA LYS A 125 14.68 -2.92 14.93
C LYS A 125 13.63 -2.85 13.81
N ALA A 126 14.05 -2.59 12.58
CA ALA A 126 13.15 -2.51 11.44
C ALA A 126 12.50 -3.87 11.12
N LEU A 127 13.27 -4.95 11.14
CA LEU A 127 12.74 -6.30 10.91
C LEU A 127 11.78 -6.73 12.03
N PHE A 128 12.15 -6.47 13.28
CA PHE A 128 11.27 -6.74 14.42
C PHE A 128 9.96 -5.93 14.35
N ALA A 129 10.05 -4.65 14.01
CA ALA A 129 8.87 -3.79 13.85
C ALA A 129 7.97 -4.25 12.71
N ALA A 130 8.54 -4.65 11.56
CA ALA A 130 7.78 -5.20 10.45
C ALA A 130 7.09 -6.52 10.83
N PHE A 131 7.77 -7.41 11.56
CA PHE A 131 7.17 -8.62 12.10
C PHE A 131 6.03 -8.31 13.08
N ALA A 132 6.26 -7.37 14.01
CA ALA A 132 5.23 -6.94 14.96
C ALA A 132 4.00 -6.37 14.23
N LEU A 133 4.21 -5.53 13.18
CA LEU A 133 3.12 -4.96 12.39
C LEU A 133 2.22 -6.04 11.79
N VAL A 134 2.80 -7.02 11.12
CA VAL A 134 2.00 -8.09 10.47
C VAL A 134 1.40 -9.09 11.46
N SER A 135 1.88 -9.09 12.71
CA SER A 135 1.35 -9.92 13.79
C SER A 135 0.15 -9.28 14.51
N ILE A 136 -0.17 -8.02 14.22
CA ILE A 136 -1.33 -7.32 14.80
C ILE A 136 -2.58 -7.67 13.98
N PRO A 137 -3.57 -8.40 14.55
CA PRO A 137 -4.76 -8.84 13.80
C PRO A 137 -5.59 -7.70 13.20
N ALA A 138 -5.54 -6.52 13.83
CA ALA A 138 -6.27 -5.32 13.39
C ALA A 138 -5.50 -4.45 12.40
N PHE A 139 -4.27 -4.79 12.02
CA PHE A 139 -3.50 -3.95 11.12
C PHE A 139 -4.15 -3.97 9.77
N MET A 140 -4.28 -4.69 8.99
CA MET A 140 -4.97 -4.75 7.71
C MET A 140 -5.54 -6.17 7.56
N SER A 141 -6.77 -6.25 7.14
CA SER A 141 -7.37 -7.55 6.85
C SER A 141 -7.36 -7.78 5.34
N HIS A 142 -7.91 -8.89 4.92
CA HIS A 142 -8.18 -9.17 3.53
C HIS A 142 -9.37 -8.38 2.96
N PHE A 143 -10.02 -7.54 3.78
CA PHE A 143 -11.11 -6.66 3.35
C PHE A 143 -10.69 -5.74 2.22
N ILE A 144 -11.59 -5.55 1.27
CA ILE A 144 -11.39 -4.78 0.06
C ILE A 144 -11.97 -3.39 0.27
N TRP A 145 -11.10 -2.41 0.46
CA TRP A 145 -11.45 -1.00 0.57
C TRP A 145 -10.32 -0.08 0.14
N ALA A 146 -10.68 1.15 -0.20
CA ALA A 146 -9.75 2.13 -0.73
C ALA A 146 -8.60 2.50 0.23
N ILE A 147 -8.74 2.27 1.54
CA ILE A 147 -7.67 2.48 2.52
C ILE A 147 -6.47 1.55 2.28
N SER A 148 -6.69 0.42 1.62
CA SER A 148 -5.63 -0.55 1.31
C SER A 148 -4.49 0.06 0.49
N ILE A 149 -4.76 1.03 -0.38
CA ILE A 149 -3.72 1.75 -1.11
C ILE A 149 -3.10 2.89 -0.29
N ALA A 150 -3.88 3.48 0.63
CA ALA A 150 -3.42 4.63 1.39
C ALA A 150 -2.30 4.25 2.37
N VAL A 151 -2.45 3.15 3.12
CA VAL A 151 -1.48 2.75 4.16
C VAL A 151 -0.07 2.52 3.62
N PRO A 152 0.17 1.74 2.55
CA PRO A 152 1.51 1.62 1.97
C PRO A 152 2.10 2.97 1.55
N LEU A 153 1.27 3.84 0.95
CA LEU A 153 1.72 5.16 0.51
C LEU A 153 2.11 6.07 1.69
N TYR A 154 1.45 5.96 2.84
CA TYR A 154 1.88 6.71 4.04
C TYR A 154 3.26 6.27 4.51
N PHE A 155 3.56 4.99 4.51
CA PHE A 155 4.91 4.52 4.88
C PHE A 155 5.97 5.02 3.89
N VAL A 156 5.64 5.09 2.60
CA VAL A 156 6.52 5.70 1.59
C VAL A 156 6.69 7.20 1.83
N ALA A 157 5.62 7.92 2.15
CA ALA A 157 5.67 9.37 2.44
C ALA A 157 6.52 9.66 3.68
N PHE A 158 6.34 8.90 4.76
CA PHE A 158 7.14 9.03 5.99
C PHE A 158 8.61 8.65 5.75
N TYR A 159 8.87 7.61 4.98
CA TYR A 159 10.24 7.29 4.56
C TYR A 159 10.86 8.44 3.76
N ALA A 160 10.13 9.00 2.80
CA ALA A 160 10.60 10.11 1.99
C ALA A 160 10.86 11.37 2.85
N LEU A 161 10.01 11.65 3.85
CA LEU A 161 10.22 12.72 4.80
C LEU A 161 11.55 12.57 5.56
N GLU A 162 11.82 11.36 6.06
CA GLU A 162 13.09 11.07 6.75
C GLU A 162 14.31 11.17 5.82
N ARG A 163 14.14 10.91 4.53
CA ARG A 163 15.21 11.01 3.53
C ARG A 163 15.60 12.45 3.19
N ILE A 164 14.80 13.45 3.53
CA ILE A 164 15.11 14.88 3.31
C ILE A 164 16.45 15.25 3.96
N LYS A 165 16.80 14.63 5.10
CA LYS A 165 18.10 14.83 5.77
C LYS A 165 19.31 14.46 4.92
N HIS A 166 19.16 13.60 3.91
CA HIS A 166 20.24 13.18 3.01
C HIS A 166 20.24 13.92 1.67
N ASP A 167 19.03 14.19 1.13
CA ASP A 167 18.84 14.97 -0.10
C ASP A 167 17.50 15.70 -0.03
N LYS A 168 17.55 17.02 -0.09
CA LYS A 168 16.36 17.88 -0.01
C LYS A 168 15.31 17.56 -1.08
N LYS A 169 15.70 17.04 -2.24
CA LYS A 169 14.75 16.66 -3.32
C LYS A 169 13.68 15.65 -2.89
N TRP A 170 13.90 14.93 -1.80
CA TRP A 170 12.92 13.98 -1.26
C TRP A 170 11.63 14.65 -0.79
N TRP A 171 11.63 15.98 -0.54
CA TRP A 171 10.38 16.69 -0.21
C TRP A 171 9.33 16.60 -1.32
N ILE A 172 9.76 16.55 -2.60
CA ILE A 172 8.85 16.42 -3.74
C ILE A 172 8.16 15.05 -3.68
N ILE A 173 8.94 14.00 -3.45
CA ILE A 173 8.40 12.64 -3.33
C ILE A 173 7.47 12.54 -2.13
N ALA A 174 7.88 13.06 -0.97
CA ALA A 174 7.05 13.08 0.23
C ALA A 174 5.70 13.78 -0.02
N GLY A 175 5.71 14.96 -0.64
CA GLY A 175 4.51 15.72 -0.94
C GLY A 175 3.58 15.02 -1.94
N VAL A 176 4.11 14.53 -3.06
CA VAL A 176 3.33 13.83 -4.09
C VAL A 176 2.71 12.55 -3.54
N VAL A 177 3.52 11.72 -2.86
CA VAL A 177 3.03 10.45 -2.30
C VAL A 177 2.03 10.69 -1.17
N MET A 178 2.19 11.76 -0.37
CA MET A 178 1.24 12.13 0.67
C MET A 178 -0.09 12.63 0.10
N ALA A 179 -0.07 13.34 -1.03
CA ALA A 179 -1.28 13.85 -1.68
C ALA A 179 -2.11 12.74 -2.35
N THR A 180 -1.47 11.70 -2.87
CA THR A 180 -2.13 10.62 -3.63
C THR A 180 -3.26 9.92 -2.85
N PRO A 181 -3.12 9.54 -1.56
CA PRO A 181 -4.19 8.89 -0.81
C PRO A 181 -5.47 9.72 -0.69
N PHE A 182 -5.39 11.06 -0.76
CA PHE A 182 -6.59 11.91 -0.72
C PHE A 182 -7.51 11.67 -1.91
N THR A 183 -6.98 11.20 -3.03
CA THR A 183 -7.75 10.85 -4.22
C THR A 183 -8.34 9.44 -4.17
N ALA A 184 -8.10 8.68 -3.10
CA ALA A 184 -8.66 7.36 -2.86
C ALA A 184 -9.57 7.33 -1.62
N THR A 185 -9.13 7.94 -0.52
CA THR A 185 -9.84 7.92 0.76
C THR A 185 -9.58 9.21 1.57
N PRO A 186 -10.32 10.31 1.32
CA PRO A 186 -10.05 11.63 1.91
C PRO A 186 -10.12 11.62 3.44
N THR A 187 -11.09 10.91 4.03
CA THR A 187 -11.29 10.88 5.48
C THR A 187 -10.05 10.33 6.20
N HIS A 188 -9.62 9.12 5.81
CA HIS A 188 -8.44 8.51 6.41
C HIS A 188 -7.17 9.30 6.08
N SER A 189 -7.09 9.85 4.87
CA SER A 189 -5.96 10.67 4.43
C SER A 189 -5.83 11.95 5.25
N THR A 190 -6.92 12.54 5.70
CA THR A 190 -6.88 13.70 6.57
C THR A 190 -6.21 13.40 7.91
N TYR A 191 -6.54 12.29 8.55
CA TYR A 191 -5.91 11.90 9.82
C TYR A 191 -4.40 11.66 9.65
N PHE A 192 -4.01 10.91 8.63
CA PHE A 192 -2.60 10.68 8.35
C PHE A 192 -1.88 11.92 7.86
N GLY A 193 -2.56 12.80 7.13
CA GLY A 193 -2.04 14.11 6.71
C GLY A 193 -1.69 15.01 7.90
N LEU A 194 -2.57 15.05 8.89
CA LEU A 194 -2.28 15.77 10.14
C LEU A 194 -1.05 15.18 10.85
N PHE A 195 -0.97 13.86 10.93
CA PHE A 195 0.20 13.19 11.52
C PHE A 195 1.48 13.52 10.76
N PHE A 196 1.43 13.54 9.42
CA PHE A 196 2.56 13.92 8.57
C PHE A 196 2.99 15.36 8.81
N VAL A 197 2.04 16.30 8.92
CA VAL A 197 2.33 17.72 9.24
C VAL A 197 3.00 17.84 10.60
N PHE A 198 2.52 17.15 11.64
CA PHE A 198 3.17 17.15 12.95
C PHE A 198 4.59 16.60 12.89
N LEU A 199 4.82 15.50 12.18
CA LEU A 199 6.17 14.97 12.00
C LEU A 199 7.07 15.96 11.26
N MET A 200 6.55 16.58 10.19
CA MET A 200 7.28 17.58 9.43
C MET A 200 7.68 18.79 10.30
N LEU A 201 6.76 19.31 11.12
CA LEU A 201 7.03 20.43 12.02
C LEU A 201 8.00 20.06 13.15
N ALA A 202 8.01 18.81 13.58
CA ALA A 202 8.94 18.29 14.57
C ALA A 202 10.32 17.94 13.98
N HIS A 203 10.42 17.78 12.66
CA HIS A 203 11.63 17.33 12.00
C HIS A 203 12.74 18.40 12.05
N PRO A 204 13.90 18.11 12.62
CA PRO A 204 14.93 19.10 12.86
C PRO A 204 15.50 19.76 11.58
N HIS A 205 15.49 19.02 10.47
CA HIS A 205 16.02 19.49 9.19
C HIS A 205 15.05 20.37 8.37
N VAL A 206 13.78 20.43 8.75
CA VAL A 206 12.80 21.30 8.10
C VAL A 206 12.80 22.70 8.73
N LYS A 207 13.28 22.82 9.99
CA LYS A 207 13.32 24.10 10.74
C LYS A 207 14.56 24.96 10.43
N ALA A 208 15.48 24.50 9.62
CA ALA A 208 16.79 25.16 9.43
C ALA A 208 16.83 26.16 8.24
N GLU A 209 15.70 26.57 7.72
CA GLU A 209 15.54 27.61 6.68
C GLU A 209 14.39 28.59 7.10
#